data_b32a53aa5285254d883bf10b8ebfaa7e
#
_entry.id   b32a53aa5285254d883bf10b8ebfaa7e
#
_cell.length_a   1.000
_cell.length_b   1.000
_cell.length_c   1.000
_cell.angle_alpha   90.00
_cell.angle_beta   90.00
_cell.angle_gamma   90.00
#
_symmetry.space_group_name_H-M   'P 1'
#
loop_
_entity.id
_entity.type
_entity.pdbx_description
1 polymer ?
#
loop_
_entity_poly.entity_id
_entity_poly.type
_entity_poly.pdbx_seq_one_letter_code
_entity_poly.pdbx_strand_id
1 'polypeptide(L)'
;MSGGCGCGGGNGGSGGCGSSKKAESVVDIAPVAQAQFEALPVEPAGADDAPAQLIASSEQEWPIVSVNEVLITPEAMAQELQYHPAESREEAVFLAARALVIRELLQQRITELGVSLEIGAGENEEEAATRLLLEREVKVPQCDEESSLRYYENNRGRFHSAPLLAVRHILLECAPDDVEARELAQGQAEVLLQQLDEFPGSFAELAVKYSACPSKAQGGSLGQISKGQTVPELERQLFTLAPGLASKPLESRYGWHVVSVDQRIEGMPLPYEVVSTAIRTQLQQGVWQKALVQYLQTLIGAADIRGIHLQGADSPLVQ
;
A
#
# COMPACT_ATOMS: atom_id res chain seq x y z
N MET A 1 26.01 -17.28 -67.64
CA MET A 1 26.19 -15.94 -68.14
C MET A 1 26.42 -15.10 -66.89
N SER A 2 27.65 -14.86 -66.65
CA SER A 2 28.33 -13.55 -66.80
C SER A 2 27.94 -12.60 -65.75
N GLY A 3 28.67 -12.23 -64.83
CA GLY A 3 29.93 -11.57 -64.68
C GLY A 3 29.64 -10.39 -63.78
N GLY A 4 30.40 -9.82 -63.01
CA GLY A 4 31.81 -9.66 -62.90
C GLY A 4 32.14 -8.80 -61.73
N CYS A 5 33.31 -8.96 -61.35
CA CYS A 5 34.16 -8.29 -60.33
C CYS A 5 34.18 -6.77 -60.40
N GLY A 6 34.57 -6.16 -59.29
CA GLY A 6 35.00 -4.78 -59.23
C GLY A 6 35.71 -4.47 -57.92
N CYS A 7 37.01 -4.68 -57.91
CA CYS A 7 37.96 -4.25 -56.86
C CYS A 7 38.33 -2.78 -57.02
N GLY A 8 38.73 -2.14 -55.94
CA GLY A 8 39.53 -0.91 -55.92
C GLY A 8 39.33 -0.19 -54.59
N GLY A 9 40.22 -0.05 -53.64
CA GLY A 9 41.67 0.18 -53.72
C GLY A 9 41.94 1.62 -53.29
N GLY A 10 42.71 1.79 -52.19
CA GLY A 10 43.41 3.03 -51.92
C GLY A 10 43.11 3.63 -50.56
N ASN A 11 43.83 3.40 -49.50
CA ASN A 11 45.11 3.93 -49.05
C ASN A 11 45.03 5.37 -48.46
N GLY A 12 45.57 5.50 -47.25
CA GLY A 12 45.91 6.80 -46.67
C GLY A 12 45.58 6.89 -45.20
N GLY A 13 46.31 6.49 -44.35
CA GLY A 13 47.22 6.73 -43.34
C GLY A 13 47.11 8.06 -42.66
N SER A 14 47.04 8.12 -41.40
CA SER A 14 47.89 8.93 -40.54
C SER A 14 47.43 8.84 -39.06
N GLY A 15 48.38 8.58 -38.21
CA GLY A 15 48.32 8.44 -36.78
C GLY A 15 47.80 9.64 -36.00
N GLY A 16 47.31 9.35 -34.87
CA GLY A 16 46.97 10.28 -33.83
C GLY A 16 46.86 9.54 -32.50
N CYS A 17 47.93 9.60 -31.74
CA CYS A 17 47.97 9.23 -30.33
C CYS A 17 46.94 10.03 -29.52
N GLY A 18 46.38 9.41 -28.55
CA GLY A 18 46.01 10.21 -27.46
C GLY A 18 44.71 9.84 -26.73
N SER A 19 44.92 9.50 -25.52
CA SER A 19 44.05 9.60 -24.38
C SER A 19 43.01 8.50 -24.18
N SER A 20 43.47 7.52 -23.43
CA SER A 20 42.59 6.70 -22.60
C SER A 20 41.77 7.58 -21.67
N LYS A 21 40.58 7.98 -22.09
CA LYS A 21 39.55 8.39 -21.15
C LYS A 21 38.99 7.11 -20.55
N LYS A 22 39.26 6.92 -19.23
CA LYS A 22 38.52 6.02 -18.39
C LYS A 22 37.03 6.26 -18.64
N ALA A 23 36.37 5.26 -19.15
CA ALA A 23 34.91 5.21 -19.11
C ALA A 23 34.54 5.18 -17.64
N GLU A 24 34.12 6.31 -17.09
CA GLU A 24 33.30 6.34 -15.90
C GLU A 24 32.01 5.55 -16.26
N SER A 25 31.87 4.40 -15.62
CA SER A 25 30.65 3.66 -15.65
C SER A 25 29.57 4.57 -15.03
N VAL A 26 28.80 5.22 -15.89
CA VAL A 26 27.52 5.77 -15.53
C VAL A 26 26.70 4.58 -15.05
N VAL A 27 26.60 4.44 -13.74
CA VAL A 27 25.61 3.55 -13.12
C VAL A 27 24.29 4.16 -13.51
N ASP A 28 23.63 3.53 -14.47
CA ASP A 28 22.26 3.82 -14.86
C ASP A 28 21.41 3.52 -13.61
N ILE A 29 21.17 4.58 -12.84
CA ILE A 29 20.25 4.52 -11.69
C ILE A 29 18.88 4.40 -12.34
N ALA A 30 18.41 3.18 -12.49
CA ALA A 30 17.02 2.90 -12.79
C ALA A 30 16.15 3.83 -11.92
N PRO A 31 15.08 4.44 -12.48
CA PRO A 31 14.23 5.35 -11.75
C PRO A 31 13.83 4.67 -10.45
N VAL A 32 14.15 5.32 -9.35
CA VAL A 32 13.81 4.85 -7.99
C VAL A 32 12.31 4.58 -8.01
N ALA A 33 11.95 3.31 -8.18
CA ALA A 33 10.58 2.87 -8.04
C ALA A 33 10.11 3.45 -6.72
N GLN A 34 9.02 4.20 -6.78
CA GLN A 34 8.43 4.95 -5.68
C GLN A 34 8.61 4.16 -4.40
N ALA A 35 9.46 4.66 -3.51
CA ALA A 35 9.72 4.03 -2.23
C ALA A 35 8.34 3.86 -1.59
N GLN A 36 7.85 2.64 -1.53
CA GLN A 36 6.62 2.31 -0.82
C GLN A 36 6.98 2.45 0.65
N PHE A 37 6.80 3.69 1.14
CA PHE A 37 6.81 3.92 2.57
C PHE A 37 5.61 3.15 3.12
N GLU A 38 5.86 2.25 4.03
CA GLU A 38 4.81 1.75 4.90
C GLU A 38 4.12 2.98 5.48
N ALA A 39 2.86 3.19 5.07
CA ALA A 39 2.05 4.26 5.63
C ALA A 39 2.20 4.14 7.15
N LEU A 40 2.44 5.27 7.82
CA LEU A 40 2.39 5.29 9.28
C LEU A 40 1.10 4.56 9.66
N PRO A 41 1.13 3.56 10.57
CA PRO A 41 -0.10 3.15 11.19
C PRO A 41 -0.70 4.43 11.74
N VAL A 42 -1.76 4.91 11.11
CA VAL A 42 -2.67 5.84 11.75
C VAL A 42 -3.23 4.98 12.86
N GLU A 43 -2.68 5.13 14.08
CA GLU A 43 -3.34 4.56 15.23
C GLU A 43 -4.76 5.09 15.13
N PRO A 44 -5.78 4.23 15.04
CA PRO A 44 -7.15 4.70 15.13
C PRO A 44 -7.19 5.50 16.41
N ALA A 45 -7.61 6.75 16.32
CA ALA A 45 -7.80 7.64 17.45
C ALA A 45 -8.53 6.83 18.51
N GLY A 46 -7.89 6.65 19.70
CA GLY A 46 -8.16 5.64 20.70
C GLY A 46 -9.58 5.13 20.70
N ALA A 47 -9.74 3.88 20.41
CA ALA A 47 -10.98 3.16 20.60
C ALA A 47 -11.25 2.98 22.09
N ASP A 48 -11.72 4.04 22.75
CA ASP A 48 -12.65 3.89 23.85
C ASP A 48 -14.04 3.74 23.19
N ASP A 49 -14.22 2.60 22.54
CA ASP A 49 -15.48 2.17 21.97
C ASP A 49 -16.44 1.78 23.11
N ALA A 50 -17.17 2.77 23.60
CA ALA A 50 -18.53 2.46 24.02
C ALA A 50 -19.26 2.06 22.73
N PRO A 51 -19.94 0.88 22.67
CA PRO A 51 -20.59 0.42 21.45
C PRO A 51 -21.57 1.48 20.98
N ALA A 52 -21.36 1.95 19.73
CA ALA A 52 -22.28 2.86 19.09
C ALA A 52 -23.65 2.16 19.01
N GLN A 53 -24.63 2.67 19.75
CA GLN A 53 -25.95 2.07 19.84
C GLN A 53 -26.89 2.76 18.85
N LEU A 54 -27.40 2.00 17.90
CA LEU A 54 -28.57 2.36 17.12
C LEU A 54 -29.83 2.24 18.02
N ILE A 55 -30.60 3.30 18.12
CA ILE A 55 -31.88 3.28 18.80
C ILE A 55 -32.94 2.81 17.79
N ALA A 56 -32.94 1.50 17.49
CA ALA A 56 -33.94 0.90 16.63
C ALA A 56 -34.92 0.07 17.44
N SER A 57 -36.23 0.23 17.19
CA SER A 57 -37.30 -0.41 17.89
C SER A 57 -37.75 -1.75 17.30
N SER A 58 -37.29 -2.17 16.13
CA SER A 58 -37.54 -3.49 15.54
C SER A 58 -36.48 -3.91 14.49
N GLU A 59 -36.29 -5.23 14.32
CA GLU A 59 -35.31 -5.82 13.39
C GLU A 59 -35.61 -5.58 11.89
N GLN A 60 -36.75 -5.00 11.53
CA GLN A 60 -37.19 -4.76 10.14
C GLN A 60 -37.33 -3.29 9.77
N GLU A 61 -37.26 -2.37 10.70
CA GLU A 61 -37.43 -0.95 10.45
C GLU A 61 -36.06 -0.24 10.40
N TRP A 62 -35.96 0.72 9.48
CA TRP A 62 -34.82 1.62 9.45
C TRP A 62 -34.85 2.55 10.67
N PRO A 63 -33.72 2.84 11.31
CA PRO A 63 -33.67 3.83 12.37
C PRO A 63 -34.12 5.18 11.82
N ILE A 64 -34.96 5.87 12.60
CA ILE A 64 -35.38 7.25 12.27
C ILE A 64 -34.23 8.17 12.67
N VAL A 65 -33.46 8.62 11.70
CA VAL A 65 -32.31 9.48 11.89
C VAL A 65 -32.63 10.88 11.38
N SER A 66 -32.33 11.92 12.18
CA SER A 66 -32.47 13.32 11.76
C SER A 66 -31.27 14.16 12.18
N VAL A 67 -30.99 15.20 11.40
CA VAL A 67 -29.91 16.18 11.62
C VAL A 67 -30.49 17.56 11.55
N ASN A 68 -30.51 18.31 12.65
CA ASN A 68 -31.09 19.66 12.72
C ASN A 68 -32.50 19.73 12.10
N GLU A 69 -33.38 18.80 12.49
CA GLU A 69 -34.77 18.66 11.99
C GLU A 69 -34.89 18.09 10.56
N VAL A 70 -33.81 17.92 9.80
CA VAL A 70 -33.82 17.25 8.48
C VAL A 70 -33.82 15.75 8.67
N LEU A 71 -34.85 15.07 8.15
CA LEU A 71 -35.00 13.62 8.26
C LEU A 71 -34.17 12.93 7.16
N ILE A 72 -33.36 11.93 7.55
CA ILE A 72 -32.70 11.04 6.60
C ILE A 72 -33.70 9.96 6.18
N THR A 73 -33.96 9.89 4.88
CA THR A 73 -35.01 8.99 4.38
C THR A 73 -34.57 7.52 4.33
N PRO A 74 -35.50 6.57 4.50
CA PRO A 74 -35.21 5.15 4.36
C PRO A 74 -34.61 4.78 3.01
N GLU A 75 -35.01 5.48 1.94
CA GLU A 75 -34.49 5.30 0.58
C GLU A 75 -33.02 5.69 0.49
N ALA A 76 -32.62 6.81 1.12
CA ALA A 76 -31.22 7.23 1.19
C ALA A 76 -30.39 6.21 1.97
N MET A 77 -30.92 5.69 3.08
CA MET A 77 -30.28 4.65 3.88
C MET A 77 -30.07 3.36 3.08
N ALA A 78 -31.07 2.94 2.32
CA ALA A 78 -30.97 1.74 1.48
C ALA A 78 -29.94 1.89 0.36
N GLN A 79 -29.86 3.07 -0.24
CA GLN A 79 -28.85 3.38 -1.27
C GLN A 79 -27.43 3.44 -0.69
N GLU A 80 -27.25 4.04 0.48
CA GLU A 80 -25.94 4.19 1.09
C GLU A 80 -25.40 2.85 1.61
N LEU A 81 -26.29 1.96 2.07
CA LEU A 81 -25.93 0.66 2.66
C LEU A 81 -25.04 -0.19 1.74
N GLN A 82 -25.24 -0.13 0.43
CA GLN A 82 -24.46 -0.90 -0.55
C GLN A 82 -22.98 -0.55 -0.56
N TYR A 83 -22.60 0.63 -0.05
CA TYR A 83 -21.21 1.10 0.01
C TYR A 83 -20.52 0.75 1.32
N HIS A 84 -21.25 0.17 2.28
CA HIS A 84 -20.74 -0.15 3.62
C HIS A 84 -20.84 -1.64 3.94
N PRO A 85 -20.02 -2.50 3.29
CA PRO A 85 -19.96 -3.91 3.64
C PRO A 85 -19.44 -4.06 5.07
N ALA A 86 -20.16 -4.83 5.90
CA ALA A 86 -19.80 -5.09 7.29
C ALA A 86 -20.15 -6.54 7.66
N GLU A 87 -19.65 -7.03 8.80
CA GLU A 87 -19.89 -8.38 9.26
C GLU A 87 -21.35 -8.59 9.73
N SER A 88 -22.01 -7.51 10.15
CA SER A 88 -23.42 -7.54 10.56
C SER A 88 -24.24 -6.45 9.85
N ARG A 89 -25.55 -6.70 9.73
CA ARG A 89 -26.50 -5.72 9.19
C ARG A 89 -26.57 -4.47 10.06
N GLU A 90 -26.50 -4.60 11.38
CA GLU A 90 -26.54 -3.49 12.31
C GLU A 90 -25.35 -2.54 12.12
N GLU A 91 -24.15 -3.10 11.98
CA GLU A 91 -22.93 -2.34 11.70
C GLU A 91 -23.01 -1.64 10.34
N ALA A 92 -23.47 -2.34 9.29
CA ALA A 92 -23.65 -1.74 7.97
C ALA A 92 -24.64 -0.56 8.00
N VAL A 93 -25.77 -0.72 8.70
CA VAL A 93 -26.79 0.33 8.88
C VAL A 93 -26.21 1.50 9.68
N PHE A 94 -25.42 1.23 10.72
CA PHE A 94 -24.76 2.27 11.50
C PHE A 94 -23.76 3.06 10.65
N LEU A 95 -22.93 2.38 9.85
CA LEU A 95 -21.95 3.03 8.96
C LEU A 95 -22.65 3.88 7.89
N ALA A 96 -23.72 3.38 7.29
CA ALA A 96 -24.53 4.12 6.32
C ALA A 96 -25.19 5.35 6.96
N ALA A 97 -25.81 5.18 8.13
CA ALA A 97 -26.41 6.30 8.87
C ALA A 97 -25.37 7.38 9.21
N ARG A 98 -24.20 6.98 9.70
CA ARG A 98 -23.09 7.88 9.99
C ARG A 98 -22.63 8.66 8.75
N ALA A 99 -22.48 7.99 7.61
CA ALA A 99 -22.08 8.64 6.37
C ALA A 99 -23.11 9.69 5.91
N LEU A 100 -24.39 9.38 5.98
CA LEU A 100 -25.47 10.28 5.63
C LEU A 100 -25.60 11.48 6.58
N VAL A 101 -25.41 11.25 7.89
CA VAL A 101 -25.37 12.35 8.88
C VAL A 101 -24.22 13.30 8.57
N ILE A 102 -23.03 12.79 8.31
CA ILE A 102 -21.87 13.62 7.96
C ILE A 102 -22.13 14.40 6.66
N ARG A 103 -22.68 13.74 5.64
CA ARG A 103 -23.05 14.38 4.37
C ARG A 103 -24.03 15.54 4.59
N GLU A 104 -25.09 15.31 5.35
CA GLU A 104 -26.10 16.32 5.67
C GLU A 104 -25.50 17.50 6.44
N LEU A 105 -24.63 17.25 7.45
CA LEU A 105 -23.94 18.30 8.19
C LEU A 105 -23.06 19.17 7.27
N LEU A 106 -22.31 18.55 6.37
CA LEU A 106 -21.49 19.28 5.40
C LEU A 106 -22.35 20.10 4.44
N GLN A 107 -23.46 19.54 3.95
CA GLN A 107 -24.40 20.23 3.06
C GLN A 107 -25.06 21.45 3.72
N GLN A 108 -25.47 21.30 4.98
CA GLN A 108 -26.00 22.44 5.76
C GLN A 108 -24.93 23.51 5.94
N ARG A 109 -23.69 23.12 6.25
CA ARG A 109 -22.59 24.08 6.41
C ARG A 109 -22.21 24.78 5.11
N ILE A 110 -22.23 24.07 3.96
CA ILE A 110 -22.04 24.66 2.62
C ILE A 110 -23.09 25.73 2.37
N THR A 111 -24.35 25.42 2.68
CA THR A 111 -25.48 26.32 2.49
C THR A 111 -25.38 27.56 3.41
N GLU A 112 -25.06 27.35 4.70
CA GLU A 112 -24.88 28.43 5.68
C GLU A 112 -23.76 29.39 5.27
N LEU A 113 -22.66 28.88 4.75
CA LEU A 113 -21.50 29.69 4.35
C LEU A 113 -21.62 30.29 2.95
N GLY A 114 -22.65 29.93 2.20
CA GLY A 114 -22.84 30.39 0.82
C GLY A 114 -21.62 30.05 -0.07
N VAL A 115 -21.12 28.82 0.01
CA VAL A 115 -19.93 28.43 -0.75
C VAL A 115 -20.22 28.56 -2.23
N SER A 116 -19.45 29.40 -2.93
CA SER A 116 -19.55 29.57 -4.38
C SER A 116 -18.91 28.37 -5.09
N LEU A 117 -19.69 27.71 -5.96
CA LEU A 117 -19.23 26.49 -6.64
C LEU A 117 -18.22 26.84 -7.75
N GLU A 118 -17.03 26.25 -7.64
CA GLU A 118 -16.02 26.16 -8.69
C GLU A 118 -15.77 24.68 -8.96
N ILE A 119 -16.42 24.14 -10.00
CA ILE A 119 -16.36 22.71 -10.33
C ILE A 119 -15.05 22.43 -11.06
N GLY A 120 -14.24 21.53 -10.52
CA GLY A 120 -13.02 21.05 -11.16
C GLY A 120 -13.30 20.03 -12.27
N ALA A 121 -12.27 19.72 -13.05
CA ALA A 121 -12.40 18.72 -14.12
C ALA A 121 -12.66 17.31 -13.53
N GLY A 122 -13.84 16.74 -13.84
CA GLY A 122 -14.24 15.41 -13.38
C GLY A 122 -14.92 15.36 -12.02
N GLU A 123 -15.15 16.49 -11.38
CA GLU A 123 -15.90 16.59 -10.12
C GLU A 123 -17.41 16.80 -10.40
N ASN A 124 -18.25 16.26 -9.53
CA ASN A 124 -19.65 16.67 -9.45
C ASN A 124 -19.83 17.87 -8.50
N GLU A 125 -21.04 18.45 -8.48
CA GLU A 125 -21.32 19.64 -7.66
C GLU A 125 -21.11 19.40 -6.15
N GLU A 126 -21.50 18.24 -5.64
CA GLU A 126 -21.37 17.88 -4.22
C GLU A 126 -19.90 17.73 -3.82
N GLU A 127 -19.10 17.06 -4.67
CA GLU A 127 -17.64 16.91 -4.45
C GLU A 127 -16.94 18.26 -4.44
N ALA A 128 -17.23 19.13 -5.43
CA ALA A 128 -16.67 20.47 -5.52
C ALA A 128 -17.03 21.32 -4.31
N ALA A 129 -18.30 21.30 -3.89
CA ALA A 129 -18.78 22.04 -2.73
C ALA A 129 -18.11 21.58 -1.43
N THR A 130 -17.99 20.27 -1.25
CA THR A 130 -17.32 19.67 -0.08
C THR A 130 -15.83 20.02 -0.05
N ARG A 131 -15.14 19.91 -1.17
CA ARG A 131 -13.73 20.31 -1.28
C ARG A 131 -13.53 21.78 -0.89
N LEU A 132 -14.33 22.69 -1.47
CA LEU A 132 -14.23 24.13 -1.20
C LEU A 132 -14.56 24.47 0.26
N LEU A 133 -15.54 23.76 0.86
CA LEU A 133 -15.84 23.90 2.29
C LEU A 133 -14.63 23.51 3.13
N LEU A 134 -14.05 22.33 2.88
CA LEU A 134 -12.90 21.84 3.64
C LEU A 134 -11.66 22.72 3.45
N GLU A 135 -11.40 23.20 2.24
CA GLU A 135 -10.32 24.17 1.98
C GLU A 135 -10.52 25.48 2.74
N ARG A 136 -11.76 25.90 2.94
CA ARG A 136 -12.10 27.12 3.69
C ARG A 136 -12.02 26.97 5.19
N GLU A 137 -12.52 25.85 5.74
CA GLU A 137 -12.73 25.66 7.19
C GLU A 137 -11.60 24.85 7.83
N VAL A 138 -11.00 23.87 7.13
CA VAL A 138 -9.92 23.02 7.67
C VAL A 138 -8.58 23.65 7.34
N LYS A 139 -8.12 24.57 8.19
CA LYS A 139 -6.81 25.20 8.06
C LYS A 139 -5.76 24.41 8.83
N VAL A 140 -4.74 23.94 8.12
CA VAL A 140 -3.61 23.27 8.73
C VAL A 140 -2.31 23.97 8.37
N PRO A 141 -1.35 24.05 9.31
CA PRO A 141 -0.04 24.58 9.00
C PRO A 141 0.65 23.69 7.96
N GLN A 142 1.44 24.29 7.08
CA GLN A 142 2.28 23.52 6.18
C GLN A 142 3.46 22.92 6.96
N CYS A 143 3.83 21.69 6.60
CA CYS A 143 4.99 21.06 7.19
C CYS A 143 6.26 21.81 6.74
N ASP A 144 6.95 22.43 7.68
CA ASP A 144 8.23 23.09 7.44
C ASP A 144 9.40 22.09 7.31
N GLU A 145 10.53 22.58 6.85
CA GLU A 145 11.71 21.77 6.64
C GLU A 145 12.29 21.26 7.96
N GLU A 146 12.24 22.06 9.01
CA GLU A 146 12.73 21.69 10.35
C GLU A 146 11.97 20.49 10.91
N SER A 147 10.64 20.51 10.82
CA SER A 147 9.77 19.42 11.28
C SER A 147 10.02 18.13 10.48
N SER A 148 10.19 18.23 9.16
CA SER A 148 10.46 17.07 8.32
C SER A 148 11.86 16.49 8.56
N LEU A 149 12.88 17.34 8.78
CA LEU A 149 14.23 16.89 9.11
C LEU A 149 14.26 16.21 10.49
N ARG A 150 13.60 16.81 11.49
CA ARG A 150 13.47 16.22 12.83
C ARG A 150 12.78 14.85 12.78
N TYR A 151 11.74 14.72 11.97
CA TYR A 151 11.08 13.43 11.75
C TYR A 151 12.03 12.40 11.13
N TYR A 152 12.79 12.78 10.11
CA TYR A 152 13.80 11.93 9.49
C TYR A 152 14.85 11.46 10.50
N GLU A 153 15.41 12.38 11.30
CA GLU A 153 16.44 12.08 12.29
C GLU A 153 15.96 11.11 13.37
N ASN A 154 14.74 11.30 13.85
CA ASN A 154 14.13 10.42 14.87
C ASN A 154 13.72 9.05 14.30
N ASN A 155 13.64 8.91 12.98
CA ASN A 155 13.15 7.70 12.32
C ASN A 155 14.13 7.16 11.25
N ARG A 156 15.43 7.41 11.37
CA ARG A 156 16.43 7.01 10.36
C ARG A 156 16.35 5.53 9.98
N GLY A 157 16.01 4.65 10.93
CA GLY A 157 15.84 3.22 10.70
C GLY A 157 14.73 2.86 9.71
N ARG A 158 13.80 3.77 9.42
CA ARG A 158 12.70 3.57 8.44
C ARG A 158 13.09 3.97 7.03
N PHE A 159 14.14 4.75 6.86
CA PHE A 159 14.57 5.31 5.59
C PHE A 159 15.78 4.55 5.02
N HIS A 160 15.51 3.31 4.57
CA HIS A 160 16.48 2.47 3.89
C HIS A 160 15.91 2.05 2.53
N SER A 161 16.78 1.82 1.57
CA SER A 161 16.37 1.15 0.34
C SER A 161 15.92 -0.28 0.65
N ALA A 162 15.08 -0.86 -0.20
CA ALA A 162 14.71 -2.25 -0.04
C ALA A 162 15.95 -3.16 -0.13
N PRO A 163 16.05 -4.21 0.70
CA PRO A 163 17.10 -5.19 0.54
C PRO A 163 16.96 -5.93 -0.80
N LEU A 164 18.08 -6.40 -1.34
CA LEU A 164 18.13 -7.27 -2.51
C LEU A 164 18.44 -8.69 -2.06
N LEU A 165 17.68 -9.64 -2.56
CA LEU A 165 17.87 -11.08 -2.27
C LEU A 165 18.22 -11.81 -3.55
N ALA A 166 19.33 -12.55 -3.57
CA ALA A 166 19.57 -13.56 -4.58
C ALA A 166 18.95 -14.86 -4.10
N VAL A 167 17.98 -15.41 -4.85
CA VAL A 167 17.11 -16.49 -4.37
C VAL A 167 17.04 -17.60 -5.39
N ARG A 168 17.07 -18.83 -4.90
CA ARG A 168 16.65 -20.02 -5.64
C ARG A 168 15.39 -20.60 -5.00
N HIS A 169 14.48 -21.11 -5.83
CA HIS A 169 13.27 -21.75 -5.33
C HIS A 169 12.88 -23.01 -6.13
N ILE A 170 12.10 -23.85 -5.48
CA ILE A 170 11.40 -24.99 -6.07
C ILE A 170 9.93 -24.78 -5.80
N LEU A 171 9.12 -24.61 -6.84
CA LEU A 171 7.66 -24.47 -6.72
C LEU A 171 6.98 -25.80 -6.88
N LEU A 172 6.26 -26.24 -5.86
CA LEU A 172 5.32 -27.36 -5.91
C LEU A 172 3.92 -26.77 -6.10
N GLU A 173 3.49 -26.76 -7.34
CA GLU A 173 2.25 -26.10 -7.76
C GLU A 173 1.04 -26.88 -7.26
N CYS A 174 0.08 -26.15 -6.66
CA CYS A 174 -1.23 -26.66 -6.30
C CYS A 174 -2.24 -25.53 -6.30
N ALA A 175 -3.48 -25.84 -6.64
CA ALA A 175 -4.55 -24.86 -6.63
C ALA A 175 -4.85 -24.35 -5.20
N PRO A 176 -5.22 -23.08 -5.02
CA PRO A 176 -5.47 -22.52 -3.68
C PRO A 176 -6.66 -23.20 -2.97
N ASP A 177 -7.64 -23.68 -3.72
CA ASP A 177 -8.86 -24.29 -3.18
C ASP A 177 -8.78 -25.82 -3.02
N ASP A 178 -7.71 -26.46 -3.50
CA ASP A 178 -7.51 -27.91 -3.40
C ASP A 178 -6.72 -28.26 -2.14
N VAL A 179 -7.44 -28.50 -1.05
CA VAL A 179 -6.87 -28.76 0.26
C VAL A 179 -5.99 -30.02 0.26
N GLU A 180 -6.45 -31.12 -0.39
CA GLU A 180 -5.71 -32.38 -0.44
C GLU A 180 -4.39 -32.23 -1.23
N ALA A 181 -4.43 -31.58 -2.39
CA ALA A 181 -3.22 -31.31 -3.18
C ALA A 181 -2.26 -30.39 -2.42
N ARG A 182 -2.75 -29.44 -1.63
CA ARG A 182 -1.92 -28.54 -0.81
C ARG A 182 -1.22 -29.28 0.32
N GLU A 183 -1.91 -30.18 1.02
CA GLU A 183 -1.30 -31.02 2.07
C GLU A 183 -0.20 -31.94 1.49
N LEU A 184 -0.48 -32.58 0.35
CA LEU A 184 0.51 -33.40 -0.34
C LEU A 184 1.73 -32.60 -0.79
N ALA A 185 1.52 -31.42 -1.39
CA ALA A 185 2.59 -30.52 -1.82
C ALA A 185 3.42 -30.00 -0.64
N GLN A 186 2.77 -29.67 0.49
CA GLN A 186 3.47 -29.29 1.72
C GLN A 186 4.38 -30.41 2.21
N GLY A 187 3.83 -31.62 2.37
CA GLY A 187 4.61 -32.77 2.81
C GLY A 187 5.80 -33.06 1.87
N GLN A 188 5.59 -32.94 0.56
CA GLN A 188 6.67 -33.09 -0.42
C GLN A 188 7.72 -31.96 -0.26
N ALA A 189 7.32 -30.71 -0.01
CA ALA A 189 8.24 -29.61 0.21
C ALA A 189 9.09 -29.82 1.47
N GLU A 190 8.51 -30.37 2.54
CA GLU A 190 9.23 -30.72 3.77
C GLU A 190 10.27 -31.81 3.54
N VAL A 191 9.92 -32.83 2.77
CA VAL A 191 10.90 -33.89 2.37
C VAL A 191 12.05 -33.33 1.54
N LEU A 192 11.75 -32.39 0.62
CA LEU A 192 12.78 -31.73 -0.17
C LEU A 192 13.69 -30.86 0.69
N LEU A 193 13.15 -30.17 1.69
CA LEU A 193 13.93 -29.37 2.66
C LEU A 193 14.88 -30.27 3.46
N GLN A 194 14.41 -31.42 3.96
CA GLN A 194 15.27 -32.39 4.67
C GLN A 194 16.39 -32.88 3.76
N GLN A 195 16.08 -33.24 2.53
CA GLN A 195 17.07 -33.66 1.56
C GLN A 195 18.11 -32.58 1.25
N LEU A 196 17.68 -31.32 1.17
CA LEU A 196 18.56 -30.19 0.92
C LEU A 196 19.41 -29.80 2.14
N ASP A 197 18.93 -30.06 3.34
CA ASP A 197 19.72 -29.88 4.56
C ASP A 197 20.87 -30.85 4.63
N GLU A 198 20.63 -32.12 4.22
CA GLU A 198 21.67 -33.14 4.12
C GLU A 198 22.62 -32.92 2.93
N PHE A 199 22.10 -32.51 1.78
CA PHE A 199 22.82 -32.34 0.52
C PHE A 199 22.55 -30.98 -0.14
N PRO A 200 23.10 -29.87 0.37
CA PRO A 200 22.80 -28.50 -0.15
C PRO A 200 23.18 -28.33 -1.63
N GLY A 201 24.14 -29.08 -2.14
CA GLY A 201 24.58 -29.04 -3.55
C GLY A 201 23.56 -29.54 -4.55
N SER A 202 22.56 -30.33 -4.10
CA SER A 202 21.54 -30.93 -4.97
C SER A 202 20.39 -29.99 -5.37
N PHE A 203 20.38 -28.74 -4.93
CA PHE A 203 19.28 -27.81 -5.15
C PHE A 203 18.90 -27.69 -6.64
N ALA A 204 19.89 -27.52 -7.51
CA ALA A 204 19.65 -27.34 -8.94
C ALA A 204 19.02 -28.60 -9.58
N GLU A 205 19.49 -29.80 -9.20
CA GLU A 205 18.94 -31.05 -9.67
C GLU A 205 17.50 -31.29 -9.22
N LEU A 206 17.22 -30.96 -7.94
CA LEU A 206 15.87 -31.05 -7.39
C LEU A 206 14.93 -30.02 -8.01
N ALA A 207 15.43 -28.82 -8.30
CA ALA A 207 14.65 -27.80 -9.00
C ALA A 207 14.26 -28.25 -10.41
N VAL A 208 15.19 -28.83 -11.16
CA VAL A 208 14.90 -29.40 -12.50
C VAL A 208 13.85 -30.50 -12.41
N LYS A 209 13.92 -31.32 -11.39
CA LYS A 209 13.06 -32.50 -11.24
C LYS A 209 11.66 -32.18 -10.74
N TYR A 210 11.54 -31.30 -9.78
CA TYR A 210 10.30 -31.11 -9.03
C TYR A 210 9.62 -29.72 -9.23
N SER A 211 10.37 -28.70 -9.67
CA SER A 211 9.79 -27.36 -9.77
C SER A 211 8.85 -27.23 -10.96
N ALA A 212 7.66 -26.67 -10.70
CA ALA A 212 6.74 -26.23 -11.73
C ALA A 212 7.15 -24.89 -12.35
N CYS A 213 7.99 -24.09 -11.65
CA CYS A 213 8.43 -22.80 -12.13
C CYS A 213 9.42 -22.93 -13.32
N PRO A 214 9.30 -22.04 -14.34
CA PRO A 214 10.26 -22.00 -15.45
C PRO A 214 11.71 -21.80 -15.04
N SER A 215 11.98 -21.20 -13.88
CA SER A 215 13.33 -21.03 -13.31
C SER A 215 14.07 -22.36 -13.09
N LYS A 216 13.37 -23.49 -13.11
CA LYS A 216 14.00 -24.81 -13.04
C LYS A 216 15.11 -24.98 -14.07
N ALA A 217 14.99 -24.38 -15.27
CA ALA A 217 16.01 -24.45 -16.32
C ALA A 217 17.33 -23.78 -15.90
N GLN A 218 17.28 -22.85 -14.91
CA GLN A 218 18.44 -22.24 -14.30
C GLN A 218 18.70 -22.73 -12.86
N GLY A 219 18.35 -23.99 -12.57
CA GLY A 219 18.52 -24.58 -11.25
C GLY A 219 17.68 -23.96 -10.14
N GLY A 220 16.52 -23.37 -10.50
CA GLY A 220 15.61 -22.69 -9.59
C GLY A 220 15.95 -21.24 -9.30
N SER A 221 16.98 -20.65 -9.94
CA SER A 221 17.40 -19.28 -9.70
C SER A 221 16.35 -18.27 -10.17
N LEU A 222 15.98 -17.34 -9.29
CA LEU A 222 15.16 -16.17 -9.61
C LEU A 222 16.02 -14.91 -9.85
N GLY A 223 17.36 -15.05 -9.74
CA GLY A 223 18.26 -13.91 -9.77
C GLY A 223 18.16 -13.05 -8.52
N GLN A 224 18.45 -11.75 -8.69
CA GLN A 224 18.29 -10.76 -7.62
C GLN A 224 16.86 -10.24 -7.66
N ILE A 225 16.18 -10.32 -6.54
CA ILE A 225 14.82 -9.82 -6.36
C ILE A 225 14.76 -8.72 -5.32
N SER A 226 13.92 -7.74 -5.57
CA SER A 226 13.56 -6.64 -4.67
C SER A 226 12.08 -6.70 -4.32
N LYS A 227 11.63 -5.87 -3.37
CA LYS A 227 10.20 -5.75 -3.04
C LYS A 227 9.37 -5.38 -4.28
N GLY A 228 8.18 -5.97 -4.39
CA GLY A 228 7.25 -5.77 -5.50
C GLY A 228 7.47 -6.67 -6.72
N GLN A 229 8.44 -7.57 -6.68
CA GLN A 229 8.76 -8.48 -7.80
C GLN A 229 8.19 -9.89 -7.65
N THR A 230 7.62 -10.20 -6.49
CA THR A 230 6.97 -11.49 -6.23
C THR A 230 5.55 -11.28 -5.70
N VAL A 231 4.78 -12.37 -5.57
CA VAL A 231 3.43 -12.26 -4.98
C VAL A 231 3.51 -11.87 -3.51
N PRO A 232 2.59 -11.04 -3.01
CA PRO A 232 2.68 -10.49 -1.65
C PRO A 232 2.80 -11.52 -0.54
N GLU A 233 2.18 -12.70 -0.70
CA GLU A 233 2.21 -13.78 0.29
C GLU A 233 3.60 -14.40 0.41
N LEU A 234 4.26 -14.61 -0.73
CA LEU A 234 5.63 -15.12 -0.77
C LEU A 234 6.61 -14.02 -0.33
N GLU A 235 6.42 -12.80 -0.81
CA GLU A 235 7.28 -11.66 -0.53
C GLU A 235 7.43 -11.40 0.97
N ARG A 236 6.31 -11.32 1.69
CA ARG A 236 6.31 -11.09 3.14
C ARG A 236 7.15 -12.13 3.91
N GLN A 237 7.08 -13.39 3.49
CA GLN A 237 7.85 -14.47 4.11
C GLN A 237 9.32 -14.43 3.69
N LEU A 238 9.57 -14.24 2.40
CA LEU A 238 10.90 -14.27 1.79
C LEU A 238 11.85 -13.22 2.38
N PHE A 239 11.36 -11.97 2.56
CA PHE A 239 12.18 -10.88 3.09
C PHE A 239 12.48 -11.00 4.58
N THR A 240 11.86 -11.93 5.31
CA THR A 240 12.21 -12.25 6.70
C THR A 240 13.30 -13.30 6.81
N LEU A 241 13.64 -14.00 5.72
CA LEU A 241 14.63 -15.08 5.75
C LEU A 241 16.05 -14.53 5.89
N ALA A 242 16.85 -15.26 6.66
CA ALA A 242 18.30 -15.12 6.66
C ALA A 242 18.89 -15.80 5.42
N PRO A 243 20.14 -15.48 5.03
CA PRO A 243 20.88 -16.26 4.02
C PRO A 243 20.95 -17.74 4.39
N GLY A 244 20.75 -18.60 3.40
CA GLY A 244 20.73 -20.06 3.55
C GLY A 244 19.41 -20.70 3.10
N LEU A 245 19.25 -21.98 3.39
CA LEU A 245 18.03 -22.74 3.15
C LEU A 245 16.95 -22.32 4.17
N ALA A 246 15.72 -22.09 3.70
CA ALA A 246 14.59 -21.81 4.58
C ALA A 246 14.31 -23.00 5.48
N SER A 247 14.00 -22.75 6.76
CA SER A 247 13.72 -23.82 7.74
C SER A 247 12.37 -24.52 7.54
N LYS A 248 11.47 -23.91 6.75
CA LYS A 248 10.14 -24.43 6.42
C LYS A 248 9.73 -24.01 5.01
N PRO A 249 8.82 -24.75 4.36
CA PRO A 249 8.25 -24.35 3.09
C PRO A 249 7.51 -23.01 3.22
N LEU A 250 7.54 -22.19 2.17
CA LEU A 250 6.80 -20.94 2.10
C LEU A 250 5.54 -21.12 1.26
N GLU A 251 4.43 -20.60 1.77
CA GLU A 251 3.14 -20.72 1.11
C GLU A 251 2.85 -19.51 0.20
N SER A 252 2.22 -19.78 -0.95
CA SER A 252 1.63 -18.76 -1.81
C SER A 252 0.35 -19.27 -2.49
N ARG A 253 -0.32 -18.38 -3.23
CA ARG A 253 -1.47 -18.78 -4.06
C ARG A 253 -1.15 -19.82 -5.14
N TYR A 254 0.11 -19.94 -5.52
CA TYR A 254 0.56 -20.91 -6.54
C TYR A 254 0.95 -22.28 -5.97
N GLY A 255 1.06 -22.39 -4.65
CA GLY A 255 1.47 -23.61 -3.99
C GLY A 255 2.55 -23.37 -2.93
N TRP A 256 3.38 -24.40 -2.73
CA TRP A 256 4.46 -24.41 -1.74
C TRP A 256 5.81 -24.20 -2.39
N HIS A 257 6.64 -23.39 -1.75
CA HIS A 257 7.98 -23.06 -2.22
C HIS A 257 9.03 -23.56 -1.24
N VAL A 258 9.98 -24.32 -1.75
CA VAL A 258 11.26 -24.58 -1.07
C VAL A 258 12.23 -23.50 -1.52
N VAL A 259 12.78 -22.75 -0.59
CA VAL A 259 13.55 -21.52 -0.88
C VAL A 259 14.93 -21.57 -0.26
N SER A 260 15.93 -21.14 -1.02
CA SER A 260 17.29 -20.85 -0.54
C SER A 260 17.65 -19.40 -0.89
N VAL A 261 18.05 -18.64 0.11
CA VAL A 261 18.59 -17.28 -0.06
C VAL A 261 20.09 -17.38 -0.19
N ASP A 262 20.60 -17.26 -1.41
CA ASP A 262 22.03 -17.36 -1.68
C ASP A 262 22.81 -16.15 -1.19
N GLN A 263 22.21 -14.97 -1.31
CA GLN A 263 22.78 -13.71 -0.84
C GLN A 263 21.68 -12.74 -0.41
N ARG A 264 21.94 -12.01 0.65
CA ARG A 264 21.11 -10.89 1.11
C ARG A 264 21.99 -9.64 1.19
N ILE A 265 21.62 -8.62 0.45
CA ILE A 265 22.24 -7.29 0.49
C ILE A 265 21.26 -6.39 1.20
N GLU A 266 21.62 -5.93 2.39
CA GLU A 266 20.77 -5.03 3.16
C GLU A 266 20.61 -3.68 2.46
N GLY A 267 19.45 -3.07 2.67
CA GLY A 267 19.19 -1.74 2.15
C GLY A 267 20.14 -0.70 2.75
N MET A 268 20.52 0.27 1.94
CA MET A 268 21.33 1.39 2.39
C MET A 268 20.46 2.51 2.97
N PRO A 269 20.94 3.25 3.98
CA PRO A 269 20.24 4.44 4.46
C PRO A 269 20.02 5.43 3.31
N LEU A 270 18.79 5.89 3.16
CA LEU A 270 18.43 6.92 2.18
C LEU A 270 18.72 8.29 2.79
N PRO A 271 19.46 9.18 2.10
CA PRO A 271 19.70 10.53 2.59
C PRO A 271 18.40 11.36 2.61
N TYR A 272 18.35 12.36 3.50
CA TYR A 272 17.17 13.20 3.70
C TYR A 272 16.66 13.82 2.40
N GLU A 273 17.53 14.28 1.52
CA GLU A 273 17.19 14.93 0.27
C GLU A 273 16.32 14.05 -0.63
N VAL A 274 16.56 12.73 -0.60
CA VAL A 274 15.79 11.75 -1.39
C VAL A 274 14.39 11.54 -0.83
N VAL A 275 14.24 11.58 0.50
CA VAL A 275 13.00 11.23 1.19
C VAL A 275 12.20 12.45 1.68
N SER A 276 12.77 13.64 1.65
CA SER A 276 12.21 14.87 2.23
C SER A 276 10.82 15.21 1.73
N THR A 277 10.57 15.07 0.42
CA THR A 277 9.25 15.33 -0.17
C THR A 277 8.21 14.34 0.32
N ALA A 278 8.56 13.05 0.37
CA ALA A 278 7.64 12.01 0.85
C ALA A 278 7.33 12.19 2.34
N ILE A 279 8.33 12.55 3.15
CA ILE A 279 8.14 12.84 4.59
C ILE A 279 7.19 14.03 4.76
N ARG A 280 7.42 15.15 4.06
CA ARG A 280 6.54 16.32 4.14
C ARG A 280 5.12 16.00 3.73
N THR A 281 4.94 15.28 2.64
CA THR A 281 3.61 14.83 2.18
C THR A 281 2.92 13.98 3.24
N GLN A 282 3.62 13.01 3.82
CA GLN A 282 3.07 12.12 4.84
C GLN A 282 2.68 12.88 6.12
N LEU A 283 3.57 13.76 6.61
CA LEU A 283 3.28 14.58 7.78
C LEU A 283 2.10 15.52 7.54
N GLN A 284 2.05 16.16 6.37
CA GLN A 284 0.96 17.04 5.98
C GLN A 284 -0.38 16.30 5.91
N GLN A 285 -0.40 15.10 5.32
CA GLN A 285 -1.59 14.25 5.29
C GLN A 285 -2.06 13.86 6.69
N GLY A 286 -1.12 13.47 7.58
CA GLY A 286 -1.46 13.11 8.95
C GLY A 286 -2.06 14.28 9.75
N VAL A 287 -1.51 15.49 9.59
CA VAL A 287 -2.04 16.70 10.23
C VAL A 287 -3.42 17.05 9.67
N TRP A 288 -3.57 16.98 8.34
CA TRP A 288 -4.85 17.26 7.68
C TRP A 288 -5.95 16.28 8.10
N GLN A 289 -5.66 14.98 8.16
CA GLN A 289 -6.61 13.96 8.62
C GLN A 289 -7.09 14.22 10.04
N LYS A 290 -6.16 14.55 10.96
CA LYS A 290 -6.53 14.91 12.34
C LYS A 290 -7.40 16.15 12.40
N ALA A 291 -7.05 17.18 11.64
CA ALA A 291 -7.83 18.41 11.57
C ALA A 291 -9.23 18.17 10.98
N LEU A 292 -9.35 17.32 9.96
CA LEU A 292 -10.63 16.93 9.39
C LEU A 292 -11.51 16.20 10.41
N VAL A 293 -10.96 15.19 11.10
CA VAL A 293 -11.69 14.47 12.15
C VAL A 293 -12.19 15.42 13.21
N GLN A 294 -11.34 16.32 13.68
CA GLN A 294 -11.69 17.32 14.69
C GLN A 294 -12.75 18.32 14.19
N TYR A 295 -12.67 18.73 12.94
CA TYR A 295 -13.68 19.57 12.31
C TYR A 295 -15.04 18.86 12.26
N LEU A 296 -15.08 17.60 11.82
CA LEU A 296 -16.32 16.82 11.80
C LEU A 296 -16.88 16.61 13.20
N GLN A 297 -16.05 16.32 14.20
CA GLN A 297 -16.48 16.22 15.59
C GLN A 297 -17.08 17.52 16.11
N THR A 298 -16.55 18.67 15.69
CA THR A 298 -17.11 19.99 16.04
C THR A 298 -18.49 20.19 15.40
N LEU A 299 -18.66 19.82 14.14
CA LEU A 299 -19.97 19.89 13.47
C LEU A 299 -20.99 18.96 14.14
N ILE A 300 -20.59 17.72 14.46
CA ILE A 300 -21.43 16.75 15.18
C ILE A 300 -21.83 17.27 16.55
N GLY A 301 -20.89 17.83 17.31
CA GLY A 301 -21.16 18.36 18.65
C GLY A 301 -22.07 19.61 18.67
N ALA A 302 -22.09 20.38 17.57
CA ALA A 302 -22.94 21.57 17.45
C ALA A 302 -24.36 21.26 16.92
N ALA A 303 -24.60 20.05 16.39
CA ALA A 303 -25.86 19.69 15.73
C ALA A 303 -26.80 18.90 16.65
N ASP A 304 -28.12 19.04 16.43
CA ASP A 304 -29.13 18.17 17.03
C ASP A 304 -29.30 16.89 16.17
N ILE A 305 -28.61 15.83 16.58
CA ILE A 305 -28.63 14.54 15.88
C ILE A 305 -29.47 13.56 16.70
N ARG A 306 -30.49 12.96 16.07
CA ARG A 306 -31.38 11.98 16.69
C ARG A 306 -31.36 10.65 15.93
N GLY A 307 -31.58 9.54 16.65
CA GLY A 307 -31.67 8.20 16.10
C GLY A 307 -30.32 7.47 15.92
N ILE A 308 -29.21 8.18 16.08
CA ILE A 308 -27.85 7.63 16.07
C ILE A 308 -26.98 8.38 17.09
N HIS A 309 -26.09 7.67 17.74
CA HIS A 309 -25.11 8.29 18.63
C HIS A 309 -23.75 8.39 17.95
N LEU A 310 -23.28 9.62 17.76
CA LEU A 310 -21.95 9.92 17.22
C LEU A 310 -21.18 10.71 18.27
N GLN A 311 -19.89 10.45 18.38
CA GLN A 311 -19.01 11.20 19.29
C GLN A 311 -18.72 12.58 18.67
N GLY A 312 -19.19 13.63 19.31
CA GLY A 312 -18.88 15.02 19.00
C GLY A 312 -17.77 15.55 19.91
N ALA A 313 -17.16 16.67 19.54
CA ALA A 313 -16.27 17.41 20.42
C ALA A 313 -17.11 18.24 21.40
N ASP A 314 -16.91 18.04 22.70
CA ASP A 314 -17.58 18.82 23.75
C ASP A 314 -17.03 20.25 23.89
N SER A 315 -15.98 20.60 23.15
CA SER A 315 -15.32 21.90 23.23
C SER A 315 -14.82 22.39 21.86
N PRO A 316 -15.00 23.66 21.50
CA PRO A 316 -14.39 24.22 20.31
C PRO A 316 -12.87 24.18 20.45
N LEU A 317 -12.20 23.93 19.31
CA LEU A 317 -10.76 23.97 19.18
C LEU A 317 -10.16 25.19 19.87
N VAL A 318 -9.38 24.95 20.92
CA VAL A 318 -8.47 26.00 21.41
C VAL A 318 -7.34 26.11 20.39
N GLN A 319 -7.31 27.24 19.71
CA GLN A 319 -6.26 27.63 18.76
C GLN A 319 -4.91 27.79 19.44
#